data_e5d2e2df929c02b1bce99fd68e676aa8
#
_entry.id   e5d2e2df929c02b1bce99fd68e676aa8
#
_cell.length_a   1.000
_cell.length_b   1.000
_cell.length_c   1.000
_cell.angle_alpha   90.00
_cell.angle_beta   90.00
_cell.angle_gamma   90.00
#
_symmetry.space_group_name_H-M   'P 1'
#
loop_
_entity.id
_entity.type
_entity.pdbx_description
1 polymer ?
#
loop_
_entity_poly.entity_id
_entity_poly.type
_entity_poly.pdbx_seq_one_letter_code
_entity_poly.pdbx_strand_id
1 'polypeptide(L)'
;MKQISKNPYPNYSFEDFMNDKVAFIDKTEFIQTLYDLDSPYPILVRPHGFGKSLFIQMLYYYHDEYYKDRYDDIFKGTKIHELNSVPHNFYHVIKFDFSKVNGTTCKEILTNFNSCVFEAIDDFLRRYPKVKFKREHYENLGPGSVIGGFLTQYALDYHCREHKVYVMIDGYDAFLEPFLGKELDAEFKNALSYIISFYASLKSLTCDMIAKIFITGCISIGLDYFNITSNEFFLDDFNEYCGFNKHELKTLVDKLIDTQALNTSASAIADNLSLAYGGYSFSYKGNRTVINPSFCLKYLQMVRDTNSLPDPKEVISKDLGNTTTFLRTLLNDFPKAIMQHFLERHEKNDEFLLNRIDECFNIKYLERFEHTHMFSLLYYLGYLTHAPSNSYTSSHLVYPNEIIKGILEPVFKSI
;
A
#
# COMPACT_ATOMS: atom_id res chain seq x y z
N MET A 1 16.58 -19.37 28.70
CA MET A 1 15.34 -19.02 27.96
C MET A 1 15.74 -18.09 26.81
N LYS A 2 15.31 -18.38 25.58
CA LYS A 2 15.54 -17.51 24.42
C LYS A 2 14.78 -16.22 24.66
N GLN A 3 15.44 -15.06 24.49
CA GLN A 3 14.75 -13.76 24.63
C GLN A 3 13.86 -13.58 23.39
N ILE A 4 12.54 -13.68 23.58
CA ILE A 4 11.55 -13.55 22.52
C ILE A 4 11.24 -12.07 22.32
N SER A 5 11.35 -11.59 21.08
CA SER A 5 11.01 -10.22 20.70
C SER A 5 9.49 -9.96 20.79
N LYS A 6 9.09 -8.69 20.86
CA LYS A 6 7.67 -8.33 20.73
C LYS A 6 7.20 -8.58 19.30
N ASN A 7 5.96 -9.06 19.13
CA ASN A 7 5.34 -9.15 17.81
C ASN A 7 4.95 -7.75 17.33
N PRO A 8 5.27 -7.38 16.09
CA PRO A 8 4.92 -6.06 15.53
C PRO A 8 3.40 -5.86 15.27
N TYR A 9 2.58 -6.88 15.44
CA TYR A 9 1.14 -6.77 15.23
C TYR A 9 0.42 -6.27 16.50
N PRO A 10 -0.59 -5.39 16.46
CA PRO A 10 -1.14 -4.78 15.24
C PRO A 10 -0.59 -3.37 14.90
N ASN A 11 0.03 -2.60 15.82
CA ASN A 11 0.26 -1.16 15.61
C ASN A 11 1.56 -0.69 16.24
N TYR A 12 2.66 -0.82 15.49
CA TYR A 12 3.92 -0.16 15.82
C TYR A 12 4.31 0.82 14.72
N SER A 13 4.80 2.00 15.10
CA SER A 13 5.42 2.94 14.18
C SER A 13 6.82 2.45 13.79
N PHE A 14 7.39 3.00 12.71
CA PHE A 14 8.78 2.68 12.34
C PHE A 14 9.76 3.02 13.47
N GLU A 15 9.53 4.09 14.19
CA GLU A 15 10.34 4.49 15.35
C GLU A 15 10.26 3.46 16.49
N ASP A 16 9.07 2.88 16.75
CA ASP A 16 8.90 1.83 17.77
C ASP A 16 9.72 0.57 17.44
N PHE A 17 9.84 0.22 16.15
CA PHE A 17 10.68 -0.90 15.72
C PHE A 17 12.15 -0.69 16.08
N MET A 18 12.62 0.54 16.00
CA MET A 18 14.01 0.87 16.29
C MET A 18 14.29 1.00 17.80
N ASN A 19 13.37 1.55 18.55
CA ASN A 19 13.52 1.82 19.98
C ASN A 19 13.15 0.62 20.88
N ASP A 20 12.18 -0.18 20.48
CA ASP A 20 11.69 -1.33 21.23
C ASP A 20 12.28 -2.64 20.68
N LYS A 21 12.33 -3.68 21.53
CA LYS A 21 12.70 -5.05 21.10
C LYS A 21 11.58 -5.70 20.27
N VAL A 22 11.08 -4.97 19.29
CA VAL A 22 10.09 -5.46 18.33
C VAL A 22 10.81 -6.19 17.20
N ALA A 23 10.26 -7.32 16.75
CA ALA A 23 10.87 -8.03 15.63
C ALA A 23 10.69 -7.23 14.34
N PHE A 24 11.77 -6.87 13.71
CA PHE A 24 11.81 -6.08 12.48
C PHE A 24 12.49 -6.86 11.35
N ILE A 25 11.92 -6.76 10.15
CA ILE A 25 12.54 -7.19 8.89
C ILE A 25 12.97 -5.93 8.15
N ASP A 26 14.27 -5.79 8.01
CA ASP A 26 14.88 -4.60 7.44
C ASP A 26 14.70 -4.56 5.92
N LYS A 27 13.96 -3.57 5.45
CA LYS A 27 13.70 -3.23 4.04
C LYS A 27 14.29 -1.87 3.66
N THR A 28 15.18 -1.32 4.51
CA THR A 28 15.70 0.03 4.31
C THR A 28 16.57 0.17 3.06
N GLU A 29 17.13 -0.92 2.53
CA GLU A 29 17.87 -0.92 1.26
C GLU A 29 17.03 -0.42 0.07
N PHE A 30 15.71 -0.57 0.14
CA PHE A 30 14.81 -0.06 -0.92
C PHE A 30 14.76 1.47 -0.99
N ILE A 31 15.26 2.19 0.00
CA ILE A 31 15.49 3.65 -0.09
C ILE A 31 16.51 3.95 -1.18
N GLN A 32 17.59 3.14 -1.29
CA GLN A 32 18.57 3.26 -2.36
C GLN A 32 17.93 2.96 -3.72
N THR A 33 17.19 1.86 -3.83
CA THR A 33 16.50 1.49 -5.08
C THR A 33 15.55 2.60 -5.54
N LEU A 34 14.81 3.21 -4.59
CA LEU A 34 13.92 4.33 -4.89
C LEU A 34 14.68 5.61 -5.26
N TYR A 35 15.86 5.82 -4.70
CA TYR A 35 16.71 6.96 -5.02
C TYR A 35 17.32 6.83 -6.43
N ASP A 36 17.75 5.62 -6.80
CA ASP A 36 18.34 5.32 -8.11
C ASP A 36 17.29 5.31 -9.24
N LEU A 37 16.01 5.19 -8.87
CA LEU A 37 14.90 5.35 -9.79
C LEU A 37 14.76 6.83 -10.12
N ASP A 38 15.16 7.25 -11.30
CA ASP A 38 15.10 8.64 -11.75
C ASP A 38 13.67 9.13 -12.03
N SER A 39 12.77 8.81 -11.08
CA SER A 39 11.36 9.21 -11.08
C SER A 39 11.10 10.19 -9.95
N PRO A 40 10.62 11.39 -10.25
CA PRO A 40 10.28 12.37 -9.22
C PRO A 40 8.94 12.06 -8.53
N TYR A 41 8.10 11.18 -9.11
CA TYR A 41 6.72 10.91 -8.67
C TYR A 41 6.37 9.42 -8.66
N PRO A 42 7.14 8.55 -7.99
CA PRO A 42 6.87 7.13 -7.99
C PRO A 42 5.55 6.79 -7.27
N ILE A 43 4.77 5.92 -7.89
CA ILE A 43 3.59 5.31 -7.29
C ILE A 43 3.89 3.83 -7.06
N LEU A 44 3.86 3.39 -5.81
CA LEU A 44 4.05 1.99 -5.44
C LEU A 44 2.79 1.43 -4.80
N VAL A 45 2.09 0.56 -5.52
CA VAL A 45 0.84 -0.06 -5.06
C VAL A 45 1.06 -1.52 -4.65
N ARG A 46 0.36 -1.95 -3.60
CA ARG A 46 0.31 -3.33 -3.12
C ARG A 46 -1.04 -3.59 -2.45
N PRO A 47 -1.53 -4.81 -2.42
CA PRO A 47 -2.74 -5.15 -1.68
C PRO A 47 -2.63 -4.79 -0.20
N HIS A 48 -3.75 -4.85 0.52
CA HIS A 48 -3.75 -4.63 1.96
C HIS A 48 -2.87 -5.64 2.71
N GLY A 49 -2.25 -5.18 3.82
CA GLY A 49 -1.46 -6.03 4.70
C GLY A 49 -0.02 -6.30 4.26
N PHE A 50 0.48 -5.68 3.18
CA PHE A 50 1.86 -5.87 2.70
C PHE A 50 2.90 -4.95 3.33
N GLY A 51 2.52 -3.98 4.17
CA GLY A 51 3.48 -3.11 4.88
C GLY A 51 3.74 -1.75 4.22
N LYS A 52 2.89 -1.30 3.29
CA LYS A 52 3.00 0.02 2.62
C LYS A 52 3.16 1.19 3.59
N SER A 53 2.28 1.25 4.59
CA SER A 53 2.29 2.33 5.58
C SER A 53 3.55 2.35 6.44
N LEU A 54 4.16 1.19 6.72
CA LEU A 54 5.44 1.11 7.40
C LEU A 54 6.57 1.62 6.49
N PHE A 55 6.53 1.28 5.21
CA PHE A 55 7.53 1.74 4.24
C PHE A 55 7.49 3.26 4.08
N ILE A 56 6.31 3.86 3.98
CA ILE A 56 6.19 5.33 3.88
C ILE A 56 6.63 6.03 5.17
N GLN A 57 6.40 5.41 6.35
CA GLN A 57 6.94 5.92 7.60
C GLN A 57 8.46 5.88 7.63
N MET A 58 9.08 4.79 7.14
CA MET A 58 10.52 4.68 7.00
C MET A 58 11.09 5.80 6.13
N LEU A 59 10.49 6.05 4.95
CA LEU A 59 10.88 7.18 4.08
C LEU A 59 10.73 8.52 4.78
N TYR A 60 9.66 8.70 5.55
CA TYR A 60 9.38 9.92 6.29
C TYR A 60 10.50 10.24 7.28
N TYR A 61 10.88 9.30 8.14
CA TYR A 61 11.97 9.51 9.10
C TYR A 61 13.34 9.69 8.42
N TYR A 62 13.54 9.00 7.28
CA TYR A 62 14.79 9.08 6.55
C TYR A 62 15.00 10.43 5.86
N HIS A 63 13.96 11.01 5.30
CA HIS A 63 14.07 12.19 4.44
C HIS A 63 13.76 13.52 5.16
N ASP A 64 13.00 13.50 6.27
CA ASP A 64 12.58 14.73 6.94
C ASP A 64 13.72 15.35 7.76
N GLU A 65 14.07 16.60 7.44
CA GLU A 65 15.12 17.37 8.12
C GLU A 65 14.88 17.49 9.62
N TYR A 66 13.63 17.46 10.06
CA TYR A 66 13.28 17.49 11.48
C TYR A 66 13.93 16.38 12.30
N TYR A 67 14.19 15.22 11.69
CA TYR A 67 14.80 14.06 12.37
C TYR A 67 16.31 13.97 12.20
N LYS A 68 16.96 15.00 11.65
CA LYS A 68 18.40 15.00 11.36
C LYS A 68 19.28 14.65 12.56
N ASP A 69 18.99 15.26 13.72
CA ASP A 69 19.76 15.03 14.94
C ASP A 69 19.46 13.66 15.59
N ARG A 70 18.44 12.96 15.10
CA ARG A 70 18.02 11.62 15.57
C ARG A 70 18.27 10.53 14.53
N TYR A 71 18.97 10.84 13.45
CA TYR A 71 19.18 9.90 12.35
C TYR A 71 19.87 8.62 12.82
N ASP A 72 20.97 8.74 13.57
CA ASP A 72 21.70 7.58 14.10
C ASP A 72 20.87 6.79 15.12
N ASP A 73 20.06 7.45 15.94
CA ASP A 73 19.17 6.76 16.89
C ASP A 73 18.14 5.89 16.17
N ILE A 74 17.62 6.37 15.01
CA ILE A 74 16.58 5.71 14.26
C ILE A 74 17.12 4.67 13.27
N PHE A 75 18.24 4.95 12.58
CA PHE A 75 18.72 4.11 11.47
C PHE A 75 19.97 3.29 11.76
N LYS A 76 20.65 3.49 12.89
CA LYS A 76 21.87 2.73 13.23
C LYS A 76 21.62 1.23 13.20
N GLY A 77 22.45 0.52 12.42
CA GLY A 77 22.36 -0.93 12.26
C GLY A 77 21.33 -1.39 11.23
N THR A 78 20.72 -0.47 10.48
CA THR A 78 19.93 -0.79 9.30
C THR A 78 20.78 -0.83 8.04
N LYS A 79 20.33 -1.55 7.01
CA LYS A 79 21.05 -1.69 5.74
C LYS A 79 21.36 -0.33 5.07
N ILE A 80 20.40 0.59 5.06
CA ILE A 80 20.61 1.92 4.45
C ILE A 80 21.64 2.75 5.22
N HIS A 81 21.68 2.62 6.53
CA HIS A 81 22.71 3.28 7.35
C HIS A 81 24.11 2.73 7.03
N GLU A 82 24.24 1.40 6.87
CA GLU A 82 25.50 0.74 6.49
C GLU A 82 25.95 1.12 5.07
N LEU A 83 25.00 1.23 4.12
CA LEU A 83 25.27 1.65 2.75
C LEU A 83 25.76 3.09 2.69
N ASN A 84 25.19 3.99 3.49
CA ASN A 84 25.52 5.43 3.57
C ASN A 84 25.65 6.09 2.17
N SER A 85 24.77 5.75 1.24
CA SER A 85 24.87 6.09 -0.18
C SER A 85 23.84 7.11 -0.62
N VAL A 86 22.75 7.28 0.14
CA VAL A 86 21.66 8.21 -0.15
C VAL A 86 21.67 9.36 0.84
N PRO A 87 21.59 10.63 0.38
CA PRO A 87 21.44 11.77 1.28
C PRO A 87 20.19 11.64 2.15
N HIS A 88 20.33 11.80 3.46
CA HIS A 88 19.23 11.71 4.41
C HIS A 88 18.91 13.08 5.03
N ASN A 89 17.69 13.23 5.57
CA ASN A 89 17.22 14.41 6.31
C ASN A 89 17.50 15.73 5.58
N PHE A 90 17.10 15.77 4.29
CA PHE A 90 17.39 16.89 3.39
C PHE A 90 16.14 17.68 2.99
N TYR A 91 14.94 17.12 3.22
CA TYR A 91 13.68 17.72 2.80
C TYR A 91 12.82 18.12 4.01
N HIS A 92 11.94 19.09 3.83
CA HIS A 92 10.78 19.25 4.70
C HIS A 92 9.68 18.32 4.19
N VAL A 93 9.27 17.34 4.98
CA VAL A 93 8.33 16.32 4.54
C VAL A 93 6.92 16.63 5.02
N ILE A 94 5.94 16.65 4.11
CA ILE A 94 4.52 16.61 4.44
C ILE A 94 3.96 15.22 4.08
N LYS A 95 3.31 14.57 5.04
CA LYS A 95 2.75 13.23 4.86
C LYS A 95 1.24 13.24 5.04
N PHE A 96 0.52 12.85 3.99
CA PHE A 96 -0.92 12.65 4.01
C PHE A 96 -1.25 11.16 4.23
N ASP A 97 -2.14 10.88 5.16
CA ASP A 97 -2.65 9.54 5.43
C ASP A 97 -4.13 9.49 5.05
N PHE A 98 -4.41 9.13 3.81
CA PHE A 98 -5.76 8.97 3.30
C PHE A 98 -6.34 7.58 3.55
N SER A 99 -5.60 6.64 4.16
CA SER A 99 -6.13 5.34 4.56
C SER A 99 -7.30 5.44 5.55
N LYS A 100 -7.46 6.61 6.19
CA LYS A 100 -8.56 6.93 7.11
C LYS A 100 -9.80 7.49 6.40
N VAL A 101 -9.70 7.79 5.11
CA VAL A 101 -10.83 8.33 4.36
C VAL A 101 -11.85 7.23 4.13
N ASN A 102 -12.90 7.24 4.92
CA ASN A 102 -14.01 6.32 4.86
C ASN A 102 -15.34 7.07 4.94
N GLY A 103 -16.44 6.41 4.67
CA GLY A 103 -17.77 6.97 4.73
C GLY A 103 -18.76 6.16 3.90
N THR A 104 -20.03 6.36 4.16
CA THR A 104 -21.15 5.74 3.42
C THR A 104 -21.75 6.70 2.41
N THR A 105 -21.46 7.99 2.55
CA THR A 105 -21.93 9.08 1.70
C THR A 105 -20.76 9.90 1.16
N CYS A 106 -20.96 10.53 0.00
CA CYS A 106 -19.96 11.43 -0.58
C CYS A 106 -19.59 12.58 0.36
N LYS A 107 -20.56 13.10 1.10
CA LYS A 107 -20.30 14.17 2.09
C LYS A 107 -19.35 13.73 3.20
N GLU A 108 -19.55 12.52 3.75
CA GLU A 108 -18.64 11.96 4.77
C GLU A 108 -17.24 11.78 4.22
N ILE A 109 -17.10 11.23 3.03
CA ILE A 109 -15.81 11.02 2.38
C ILE A 109 -15.07 12.33 2.15
N LEU A 110 -15.75 13.37 1.65
CA LEU A 110 -15.16 14.70 1.46
C LEU A 110 -14.75 15.34 2.79
N THR A 111 -15.57 15.19 3.82
CA THR A 111 -15.26 15.70 5.17
C THR A 111 -14.02 15.02 5.73
N ASN A 112 -13.95 13.69 5.61
CA ASN A 112 -12.81 12.91 6.08
C ASN A 112 -11.55 13.20 5.27
N PHE A 113 -11.67 13.35 3.94
CA PHE A 113 -10.54 13.74 3.09
C PHE A 113 -9.97 15.10 3.50
N ASN A 114 -10.83 16.12 3.68
CA ASN A 114 -10.39 17.43 4.13
C ASN A 114 -9.76 17.38 5.53
N SER A 115 -10.31 16.58 6.43
CA SER A 115 -9.73 16.39 7.76
C SER A 115 -8.30 15.83 7.67
N CYS A 116 -8.07 14.82 6.82
CA CYS A 116 -6.73 14.28 6.61
C CYS A 116 -5.76 15.33 6.03
N VAL A 117 -6.24 16.21 5.12
CA VAL A 117 -5.41 17.31 4.58
C VAL A 117 -5.01 18.28 5.69
N PHE A 118 -5.95 18.71 6.53
CA PHE A 118 -5.63 19.61 7.65
C PHE A 118 -4.77 18.94 8.72
N GLU A 119 -4.99 17.66 9.04
CA GLU A 119 -4.16 16.90 9.98
C GLU A 119 -2.70 16.88 9.53
N ALA A 120 -2.45 16.64 8.23
CA ALA A 120 -1.11 16.65 7.66
C ALA A 120 -0.44 18.02 7.74
N ILE A 121 -1.19 19.09 7.47
CA ILE A 121 -0.72 20.47 7.60
C ILE A 121 -0.41 20.79 9.07
N ASP A 122 -1.30 20.47 9.98
CA ASP A 122 -1.12 20.72 11.42
C ASP A 122 0.10 19.96 11.97
N ASP A 123 0.33 18.72 11.50
CA ASP A 123 1.53 17.94 11.83
C ASP A 123 2.81 18.60 11.29
N PHE A 124 2.78 19.07 10.05
CA PHE A 124 3.89 19.80 9.46
C PHE A 124 4.19 21.09 10.22
N LEU A 125 3.18 21.86 10.58
CA LEU A 125 3.34 23.12 11.33
C LEU A 125 3.94 22.91 12.74
N ARG A 126 3.65 21.78 13.40
CA ARG A 126 4.30 21.42 14.67
C ARG A 126 5.82 21.26 14.53
N ARG A 127 6.28 20.70 13.42
CA ARG A 127 7.72 20.50 13.12
C ARG A 127 8.37 21.78 12.56
N TYR A 128 7.61 22.56 11.80
CA TYR A 128 8.09 23.75 11.08
C TYR A 128 7.26 24.99 11.44
N PRO A 129 7.33 25.49 12.71
CA PRO A 129 6.47 26.56 13.21
C PRO A 129 6.74 27.95 12.61
N LYS A 130 7.75 28.06 11.76
CA LYS A 130 8.04 29.30 11.01
C LYS A 130 6.95 29.61 9.99
N VAL A 131 6.26 28.58 9.47
CA VAL A 131 5.18 28.74 8.49
C VAL A 131 3.95 29.36 9.15
N LYS A 132 3.49 30.50 8.66
CA LYS A 132 2.39 31.29 9.24
C LYS A 132 1.06 31.01 8.52
N PHE A 133 0.72 29.75 8.36
CA PHE A 133 -0.55 29.33 7.75
C PHE A 133 -1.71 29.54 8.73
N LYS A 134 -2.77 30.22 8.28
CA LYS A 134 -3.98 30.48 9.06
C LYS A 134 -5.13 29.62 8.56
N ARG A 135 -5.36 28.49 9.23
CA ARG A 135 -6.36 27.47 8.89
C ARG A 135 -7.76 28.09 8.70
N GLU A 136 -8.17 29.01 9.53
CA GLU A 136 -9.48 29.65 9.50
C GLU A 136 -9.83 30.33 8.16
N HIS A 137 -8.82 30.70 7.38
CA HIS A 137 -9.04 31.27 6.04
C HIS A 137 -9.40 30.22 4.99
N TYR A 138 -9.20 28.93 5.29
CA TYR A 138 -9.27 27.82 4.34
C TYR A 138 -10.31 26.76 4.71
N GLU A 139 -10.98 26.85 5.87
CA GLU A 139 -11.91 25.83 6.37
C GLU A 139 -13.10 25.54 5.43
N ASN A 140 -13.52 26.54 4.66
CA ASN A 140 -14.63 26.43 3.72
C ASN A 140 -14.19 26.25 2.26
N LEU A 141 -12.88 26.05 2.02
CA LEU A 141 -12.32 25.89 0.69
C LEU A 141 -12.11 24.42 0.36
N GLY A 142 -12.01 24.11 -0.95
CA GLY A 142 -11.67 22.77 -1.41
C GLY A 142 -10.22 22.38 -1.12
N PRO A 143 -9.92 21.05 -1.06
CA PRO A 143 -8.61 20.55 -0.67
C PRO A 143 -7.48 21.05 -1.57
N GLY A 144 -7.77 21.29 -2.87
CA GLY A 144 -6.81 21.89 -3.78
C GLY A 144 -6.42 23.32 -3.40
N SER A 145 -7.39 24.13 -2.97
CA SER A 145 -7.13 25.50 -2.48
C SER A 145 -6.41 25.50 -1.14
N VAL A 146 -6.75 24.56 -0.27
CA VAL A 146 -6.09 24.41 1.06
C VAL A 146 -4.61 24.11 0.87
N ILE A 147 -4.27 23.06 0.11
CA ILE A 147 -2.87 22.68 -0.09
C ILE A 147 -2.09 23.72 -0.92
N GLY A 148 -2.73 24.32 -1.91
CA GLY A 148 -2.11 25.41 -2.70
C GLY A 148 -1.78 26.63 -1.84
N GLY A 149 -2.73 27.06 -1.00
CA GLY A 149 -2.52 28.16 -0.06
C GLY A 149 -1.45 27.85 0.99
N PHE A 150 -1.42 26.64 1.53
CA PHE A 150 -0.41 26.20 2.48
C PHE A 150 1.00 26.23 1.86
N LEU A 151 1.19 25.62 0.69
CA LEU A 151 2.50 25.57 0.03
C LEU A 151 2.96 26.95 -0.44
N THR A 152 2.03 27.81 -0.85
CA THR A 152 2.36 29.22 -1.15
C THR A 152 2.86 29.97 0.09
N GLN A 153 2.19 29.79 1.25
CA GLN A 153 2.64 30.39 2.50
C GLN A 153 4.00 29.82 2.94
N TYR A 154 4.18 28.49 2.81
CA TYR A 154 5.46 27.85 3.07
C TYR A 154 6.60 28.45 2.24
N ALA A 155 6.36 28.66 0.94
CA ALA A 155 7.34 29.24 0.04
C ALA A 155 7.75 30.67 0.40
N LEU A 156 6.80 31.46 0.92
CA LEU A 156 7.05 32.82 1.41
C LEU A 156 7.90 32.81 2.70
N ASP A 157 7.65 31.88 3.60
CA ASP A 157 8.29 31.85 4.91
C ASP A 157 9.67 31.16 4.91
N TYR A 158 9.90 30.20 4.01
CA TYR A 158 11.14 29.41 3.92
C TYR A 158 12.02 29.71 2.69
N HIS A 159 11.60 30.63 1.79
CA HIS A 159 12.35 30.93 0.57
C HIS A 159 12.68 29.67 -0.22
N CYS A 160 11.68 29.04 -0.88
CA CYS A 160 11.70 27.69 -1.48
C CYS A 160 12.86 27.35 -2.43
N ARG A 161 13.81 28.26 -2.68
CA ARG A 161 15.05 27.94 -3.42
C ARG A 161 16.03 27.10 -2.60
N GLU A 162 15.95 27.17 -1.27
CA GLU A 162 16.87 26.48 -0.34
C GLU A 162 16.25 25.19 0.22
N HIS A 163 14.93 25.19 0.44
CA HIS A 163 14.21 24.04 1.00
C HIS A 163 12.98 23.71 0.16
N LYS A 164 12.99 22.54 -0.48
CA LYS A 164 11.82 22.01 -1.19
C LYS A 164 11.10 20.98 -0.35
N VAL A 165 9.79 20.87 -0.56
CA VAL A 165 8.94 19.90 0.13
C VAL A 165 9.02 18.54 -0.55
N TYR A 166 9.11 17.48 0.24
CA TYR A 166 8.83 16.12 -0.21
C TYR A 166 7.43 15.74 0.26
N VAL A 167 6.54 15.49 -0.67
CA VAL A 167 5.15 15.08 -0.38
C VAL A 167 5.06 13.57 -0.36
N MET A 168 4.49 13.02 0.71
CA MET A 168 4.23 11.57 0.85
C MET A 168 2.74 11.33 1.04
N ILE A 169 2.17 10.38 0.30
CA ILE A 169 0.75 10.09 0.30
C ILE A 169 0.53 8.59 0.52
N ASP A 170 -0.07 8.22 1.64
CA ASP A 170 -0.48 6.86 1.96
C ASP A 170 -1.98 6.67 1.71
N GLY A 171 -2.36 5.60 1.01
CA GLY A 171 -3.75 5.26 0.74
C GLY A 171 -4.46 6.23 -0.19
N TYR A 172 -3.78 6.67 -1.27
CA TYR A 172 -4.31 7.67 -2.20
C TYR A 172 -5.63 7.28 -2.87
N ASP A 173 -5.93 6.00 -2.92
CA ASP A 173 -7.08 5.35 -3.54
C ASP A 173 -8.18 4.96 -2.53
N ALA A 174 -7.96 5.12 -1.23
CA ALA A 174 -8.86 4.62 -0.18
C ALA A 174 -10.29 5.18 -0.29
N PHE A 175 -10.45 6.40 -0.80
CA PHE A 175 -11.76 7.02 -1.01
C PHE A 175 -12.65 6.28 -2.02
N LEU A 176 -12.07 5.40 -2.86
CA LEU A 176 -12.81 4.62 -3.85
C LEU A 176 -13.43 3.34 -3.28
N GLU A 177 -12.86 2.76 -2.25
CA GLU A 177 -13.29 1.46 -1.73
C GLU A 177 -14.81 1.38 -1.48
N PRO A 178 -15.47 2.41 -0.89
CA PRO A 178 -16.91 2.39 -0.67
C PRO A 178 -17.78 2.41 -1.94
N PHE A 179 -17.19 2.75 -3.08
CA PHE A 179 -17.90 2.88 -4.37
C PHE A 179 -17.61 1.75 -5.35
N LEU A 180 -16.68 0.86 -5.01
CA LEU A 180 -16.40 -0.30 -5.85
C LEU A 180 -17.67 -1.15 -6.00
N GLY A 181 -18.07 -1.44 -7.26
CA GLY A 181 -19.29 -2.18 -7.58
C GLY A 181 -20.59 -1.39 -7.44
N LYS A 182 -20.55 -0.07 -7.32
CA LYS A 182 -21.74 0.78 -7.31
C LYS A 182 -21.79 1.66 -8.57
N GLU A 183 -23.02 2.01 -9.00
CA GLU A 183 -23.20 2.99 -10.05
C GLU A 183 -22.70 4.37 -9.61
N LEU A 184 -21.92 5.02 -10.46
CA LEU A 184 -21.36 6.34 -10.18
C LEU A 184 -22.38 7.43 -10.50
N ASP A 185 -23.06 7.92 -9.49
CA ASP A 185 -24.01 9.02 -9.62
C ASP A 185 -23.34 10.40 -9.75
N ALA A 186 -24.17 11.43 -9.94
CA ALA A 186 -23.67 12.80 -10.09
C ALA A 186 -23.01 13.33 -8.81
N GLU A 187 -23.44 12.87 -7.63
CA GLU A 187 -22.87 13.28 -6.35
C GLU A 187 -21.46 12.74 -6.19
N PHE A 188 -21.25 11.47 -6.54
CA PHE A 188 -19.90 10.88 -6.56
C PHE A 188 -18.97 11.57 -7.55
N LYS A 189 -19.43 11.86 -8.77
CA LYS A 189 -18.62 12.56 -9.78
C LYS A 189 -18.18 13.95 -9.28
N ASN A 190 -19.06 14.66 -8.60
CA ASN A 190 -18.72 15.93 -7.97
C ASN A 190 -17.69 15.77 -6.85
N ALA A 191 -17.87 14.76 -5.96
CA ALA A 191 -16.93 14.46 -4.90
C ALA A 191 -15.55 14.08 -5.46
N LEU A 192 -15.53 13.27 -6.50
CA LEU A 192 -14.31 12.89 -7.20
C LEU A 192 -13.58 14.12 -7.78
N SER A 193 -14.30 15.01 -8.46
CA SER A 193 -13.70 16.25 -9.00
C SER A 193 -13.08 17.11 -7.90
N TYR A 194 -13.68 17.11 -6.72
CA TYR A 194 -13.19 17.84 -5.55
C TYR A 194 -11.88 17.23 -5.02
N ILE A 195 -11.80 15.89 -4.91
CA ILE A 195 -10.59 15.17 -4.52
C ILE A 195 -9.49 15.34 -5.57
N ILE A 196 -9.82 15.23 -6.85
CA ILE A 196 -8.88 15.43 -7.96
C ILE A 196 -8.25 16.82 -7.91
N SER A 197 -8.99 17.86 -7.46
CA SER A 197 -8.45 19.21 -7.32
C SER A 197 -7.23 19.29 -6.41
N PHE A 198 -7.18 18.45 -5.36
CA PHE A 198 -6.01 18.33 -4.47
C PHE A 198 -4.76 17.87 -5.23
N TYR A 199 -4.91 16.78 -5.98
CA TYR A 199 -3.79 16.23 -6.77
C TYR A 199 -3.35 17.17 -7.89
N ALA A 200 -4.29 17.84 -8.56
CA ALA A 200 -3.99 18.83 -9.58
C ALA A 200 -3.19 20.01 -9.01
N SER A 201 -3.54 20.46 -7.81
CA SER A 201 -2.79 21.50 -7.11
C SER A 201 -1.38 21.06 -6.74
N LEU A 202 -1.20 19.84 -6.22
CA LEU A 202 0.14 19.30 -5.98
C LEU A 202 0.99 19.29 -7.26
N LYS A 203 0.42 18.80 -8.38
CA LYS A 203 1.13 18.75 -9.65
C LYS A 203 1.56 20.15 -10.12
N SER A 204 0.69 21.13 -10.01
CA SER A 204 1.02 22.50 -10.45
C SER A 204 2.20 23.12 -9.69
N LEU A 205 2.50 22.63 -8.50
CA LEU A 205 3.55 23.14 -7.59
C LEU A 205 4.86 22.31 -7.65
N THR A 206 4.92 21.25 -8.46
CA THR A 206 6.09 20.36 -8.53
C THR A 206 7.34 21.03 -9.10
N CYS A 207 7.21 22.04 -9.96
CA CYS A 207 8.37 22.73 -10.52
C CYS A 207 9.08 23.65 -9.52
N ASP A 208 8.29 24.29 -8.64
CA ASP A 208 8.78 25.40 -7.82
C ASP A 208 8.99 25.00 -6.36
N MET A 209 8.03 24.34 -5.74
CA MET A 209 7.97 24.14 -4.30
C MET A 209 8.14 22.68 -3.87
N ILE A 210 7.72 21.73 -4.71
CA ILE A 210 7.77 20.30 -4.42
C ILE A 210 8.96 19.68 -5.16
N ALA A 211 9.82 18.99 -4.44
CA ALA A 211 10.96 18.29 -5.02
C ALA A 211 10.58 16.90 -5.51
N LYS A 212 9.79 16.16 -4.69
CA LYS A 212 9.39 14.78 -4.94
C LYS A 212 7.99 14.54 -4.40
N ILE A 213 7.27 13.60 -5.00
CA ILE A 213 6.02 13.06 -4.48
C ILE A 213 6.16 11.54 -4.46
N PHE A 214 5.97 10.90 -3.31
CA PHE A 214 5.86 9.45 -3.18
C PHE A 214 4.42 9.08 -2.86
N ILE A 215 3.83 8.19 -3.64
CA ILE A 215 2.43 7.79 -3.51
C ILE A 215 2.35 6.29 -3.29
N THR A 216 1.52 5.86 -2.35
CA THR A 216 1.18 4.45 -2.18
C THR A 216 -0.30 4.23 -1.95
N GLY A 217 -0.78 3.06 -2.39
CA GLY A 217 -2.17 2.63 -2.28
C GLY A 217 -2.32 1.16 -2.64
N CYS A 218 -3.56 0.73 -2.87
CA CYS A 218 -3.87 -0.64 -3.27
C CYS A 218 -4.10 -0.74 -4.77
N ILE A 219 -4.87 0.18 -5.35
CA ILE A 219 -5.31 0.16 -6.75
C ILE A 219 -4.53 1.23 -7.52
N SER A 220 -3.99 0.88 -8.68
CA SER A 220 -3.39 1.88 -9.56
C SER A 220 -4.48 2.65 -10.29
N ILE A 221 -4.81 3.83 -9.77
CA ILE A 221 -5.83 4.69 -10.36
C ILE A 221 -5.17 5.72 -11.24
N GLY A 222 -5.61 5.77 -12.51
CA GLY A 222 -5.29 6.86 -13.40
C GLY A 222 -5.99 8.13 -12.95
N LEU A 223 -5.27 8.94 -12.23
CA LEU A 223 -5.63 10.32 -12.07
C LEU A 223 -5.20 11.03 -13.35
N ASP A 224 -6.08 11.13 -14.36
CA ASP A 224 -5.81 11.65 -15.73
C ASP A 224 -5.01 12.99 -15.76
N TYR A 225 -4.95 13.66 -14.63
CA TYR A 225 -4.27 14.95 -14.46
C TYR A 225 -2.81 14.82 -14.00
N PHE A 226 -2.39 13.63 -13.52
CA PHE A 226 -1.03 13.54 -12.98
C PHE A 226 0.01 13.21 -14.03
N ASN A 227 -0.32 12.61 -15.20
CA ASN A 227 0.65 11.96 -16.08
C ASN A 227 1.69 11.13 -15.28
N ILE A 228 1.27 10.67 -14.09
CA ILE A 228 2.06 9.80 -13.25
C ILE A 228 1.74 8.39 -13.76
N THR A 229 2.24 8.10 -14.92
CA THR A 229 2.26 6.75 -15.50
C THR A 229 3.61 6.14 -15.20
N SER A 230 3.92 5.97 -13.93
CA SER A 230 5.11 5.22 -13.59
C SER A 230 4.73 3.75 -13.46
N ASN A 231 5.16 2.94 -14.41
CA ASN A 231 5.04 1.47 -14.37
C ASN A 231 6.04 0.84 -13.38
N GLU A 232 6.56 1.62 -12.45
CA GLU A 232 7.67 1.28 -11.58
C GLU A 232 7.30 0.19 -10.60
N PHE A 233 6.04 0.13 -10.18
CA PHE A 233 5.58 -0.88 -9.24
C PHE A 233 5.55 -2.32 -9.82
N PHE A 234 5.66 -2.49 -11.14
CA PHE A 234 5.80 -3.79 -11.80
C PHE A 234 7.26 -4.18 -12.08
N LEU A 235 8.23 -3.31 -11.76
CA LEU A 235 9.64 -3.62 -11.90
C LEU A 235 10.06 -4.71 -10.91
N ASP A 236 10.90 -5.61 -11.37
CA ASP A 236 11.44 -6.71 -10.55
C ASP A 236 12.11 -6.20 -9.27
N ASP A 237 12.80 -5.07 -9.36
CA ASP A 237 13.55 -4.48 -8.24
C ASP A 237 12.64 -4.04 -7.08
N PHE A 238 11.35 -3.73 -7.38
CA PHE A 238 10.37 -3.37 -6.36
C PHE A 238 9.46 -4.54 -5.93
N ASN A 239 9.63 -5.73 -6.46
CA ASN A 239 8.75 -6.85 -6.10
C ASN A 239 8.76 -7.14 -4.60
N GLU A 240 9.92 -7.02 -3.94
CA GLU A 240 10.13 -7.38 -2.54
C GLU A 240 10.19 -6.19 -1.58
N TYR A 241 9.94 -4.94 -2.03
CA TYR A 241 9.98 -3.78 -1.14
C TYR A 241 8.93 -3.85 -0.03
N CYS A 242 7.83 -4.54 -0.29
CA CYS A 242 6.77 -4.89 0.64
C CYS A 242 6.53 -6.40 0.59
N GLY A 243 6.06 -6.97 1.69
CA GLY A 243 5.93 -8.42 1.82
C GLY A 243 7.17 -9.07 2.44
N PHE A 244 7.06 -10.35 2.78
CA PHE A 244 8.19 -11.14 3.26
C PHE A 244 8.62 -12.15 2.20
N ASN A 245 9.93 -12.36 2.06
CA ASN A 245 10.42 -13.58 1.44
C ASN A 245 10.53 -14.71 2.50
N LYS A 246 10.75 -15.94 2.05
CA LYS A 246 10.78 -17.10 2.93
C LYS A 246 11.90 -17.04 3.99
N HIS A 247 13.07 -16.49 3.63
CA HIS A 247 14.19 -16.34 4.55
C HIS A 247 13.89 -15.32 5.65
N GLU A 248 13.31 -14.20 5.28
CA GLU A 248 12.87 -13.16 6.21
C GLU A 248 11.78 -13.69 7.17
N LEU A 249 10.81 -14.43 6.64
CA LEU A 249 9.78 -15.05 7.46
C LEU A 249 10.37 -16.04 8.47
N LYS A 250 11.31 -16.91 8.04
CA LYS A 250 12.02 -17.81 8.95
C LYS A 250 12.74 -17.05 10.06
N THR A 251 13.45 -15.98 9.69
CA THR A 251 14.16 -15.11 10.66
C THR A 251 13.18 -14.49 11.66
N LEU A 252 12.01 -14.07 11.20
CA LEU A 252 10.95 -13.52 12.04
C LEU A 252 10.39 -14.56 13.01
N VAL A 253 10.11 -15.78 12.52
CA VAL A 253 9.67 -16.90 13.36
C VAL A 253 10.71 -17.23 14.45
N ASP A 254 12.00 -17.26 14.10
CA ASP A 254 13.07 -17.47 15.05
C ASP A 254 13.12 -16.40 16.16
N LYS A 255 12.78 -15.16 15.84
CA LYS A 255 12.74 -14.05 16.82
C LYS A 255 11.49 -14.10 17.71
N LEU A 256 10.37 -14.57 17.18
CA LEU A 256 9.04 -14.44 17.83
C LEU A 256 8.57 -15.68 18.56
N ILE A 257 8.99 -16.89 18.15
CA ILE A 257 8.42 -18.15 18.59
C ILE A 257 9.47 -19.02 19.28
N ASP A 258 9.09 -19.62 20.40
CA ASP A 258 9.84 -20.72 21.01
C ASP A 258 9.47 -22.05 20.34
N THR A 259 10.18 -22.34 19.25
CA THR A 259 9.92 -23.52 18.42
C THR A 259 10.20 -24.84 19.12
N GLN A 260 11.04 -24.84 20.16
CA GLN A 260 11.33 -26.04 20.95
C GLN A 260 10.12 -26.44 21.81
N ALA A 261 9.45 -25.44 22.41
CA ALA A 261 8.22 -25.69 23.18
C ALA A 261 7.08 -26.27 22.33
N LEU A 262 7.10 -26.02 21.03
CA LEU A 262 6.09 -26.48 20.06
C LEU A 262 6.50 -27.77 19.31
N ASN A 263 7.64 -28.38 19.66
CA ASN A 263 8.17 -29.58 18.96
C ASN A 263 8.27 -29.39 17.42
N THR A 264 8.68 -28.19 16.97
CA THR A 264 8.77 -27.86 15.55
C THR A 264 10.04 -27.04 15.27
N SER A 265 10.25 -26.62 14.02
CA SER A 265 11.32 -25.73 13.61
C SER A 265 10.78 -24.45 13.00
N ALA A 266 11.56 -23.37 13.08
CA ALA A 266 11.21 -22.11 12.41
C ALA A 266 11.06 -22.28 10.89
N SER A 267 11.85 -23.19 10.29
CA SER A 267 11.71 -23.51 8.86
C SER A 267 10.37 -24.15 8.56
N ALA A 268 9.93 -25.13 9.38
CA ALA A 268 8.64 -25.80 9.17
C ALA A 268 7.45 -24.83 9.30
N ILE A 269 7.49 -23.92 10.25
CA ILE A 269 6.46 -22.86 10.39
C ILE A 269 6.52 -21.93 9.18
N ALA A 270 7.71 -21.47 8.77
CA ALA A 270 7.86 -20.58 7.63
C ALA A 270 7.43 -21.23 6.31
N ASP A 271 7.69 -22.54 6.13
CA ASP A 271 7.23 -23.31 4.97
C ASP A 271 5.72 -23.39 4.90
N ASN A 272 5.07 -23.71 6.04
CA ASN A 272 3.60 -23.76 6.13
C ASN A 272 2.96 -22.39 5.82
N LEU A 273 3.49 -21.31 6.41
CA LEU A 273 2.98 -19.96 6.18
C LEU A 273 3.25 -19.46 4.75
N SER A 274 4.38 -19.89 4.15
CA SER A 274 4.68 -19.56 2.74
C SER A 274 3.67 -20.22 1.79
N LEU A 275 3.24 -21.45 2.07
CA LEU A 275 2.20 -22.12 1.30
C LEU A 275 0.83 -21.49 1.52
N ALA A 276 0.53 -21.09 2.75
CA ALA A 276 -0.77 -20.57 3.14
C ALA A 276 -1.00 -19.11 2.69
N TYR A 277 0.00 -18.25 2.86
CA TYR A 277 -0.13 -16.79 2.69
C TYR A 277 0.83 -16.19 1.66
N GLY A 278 1.60 -17.02 0.97
CA GLY A 278 2.56 -16.63 -0.05
C GLY A 278 2.00 -16.68 -1.47
N GLY A 279 2.94 -16.79 -2.43
CA GLY A 279 2.65 -16.92 -3.85
C GLY A 279 2.40 -15.60 -4.58
N TYR A 280 2.47 -14.46 -3.91
CA TYR A 280 2.23 -13.16 -4.54
C TYR A 280 3.45 -12.70 -5.35
N SER A 281 3.25 -12.38 -6.63
CA SER A 281 4.23 -11.72 -7.47
C SER A 281 3.66 -10.44 -8.04
N PHE A 282 4.40 -9.35 -7.88
CA PHE A 282 4.04 -8.02 -8.36
C PHE A 282 4.89 -7.59 -9.56
N SER A 283 5.79 -8.43 -10.01
CA SER A 283 6.56 -8.26 -11.24
C SER A 283 5.91 -9.02 -12.38
N TYR A 284 5.97 -8.48 -13.59
CA TYR A 284 5.50 -9.17 -14.80
C TYR A 284 6.22 -10.50 -15.06
N LYS A 285 7.45 -10.68 -14.57
CA LYS A 285 8.17 -11.94 -14.69
C LYS A 285 7.58 -13.06 -13.83
N GLY A 286 6.90 -12.71 -12.72
CA GLY A 286 6.31 -13.69 -11.82
C GLY A 286 7.30 -14.66 -11.15
N ASN A 287 8.62 -14.45 -11.31
CA ASN A 287 9.65 -15.41 -10.90
C ASN A 287 9.99 -15.32 -9.39
N ARG A 288 9.66 -14.21 -8.76
CA ARG A 288 9.87 -13.99 -7.33
C ARG A 288 8.52 -13.79 -6.66
N THR A 289 8.31 -14.50 -5.57
CA THR A 289 7.07 -14.38 -4.80
C THR A 289 7.34 -13.87 -3.40
N VAL A 290 6.37 -13.13 -2.86
CA VAL A 290 6.36 -12.64 -1.49
C VAL A 290 5.16 -13.20 -0.73
N ILE A 291 5.22 -13.09 0.59
CA ILE A 291 4.25 -13.59 1.55
C ILE A 291 3.59 -12.39 2.21
N ASN A 292 2.28 -12.46 2.46
CA ASN A 292 1.55 -11.39 3.12
C ASN A 292 1.96 -11.23 4.60
N PRO A 293 2.59 -10.12 5.01
CA PRO A 293 3.06 -9.91 6.37
C PRO A 293 1.95 -9.92 7.40
N SER A 294 0.82 -9.29 7.10
CA SER A 294 -0.28 -9.13 8.06
C SER A 294 -0.83 -10.48 8.50
N PHE A 295 -1.04 -11.41 7.57
CA PHE A 295 -1.51 -12.75 7.90
C PHE A 295 -0.47 -13.54 8.70
N CYS A 296 0.80 -13.44 8.31
CA CYS A 296 1.89 -14.08 9.06
C CYS A 296 1.98 -13.58 10.50
N LEU A 297 1.94 -12.27 10.70
CA LEU A 297 2.04 -11.67 12.03
C LEU A 297 0.83 -12.01 12.92
N LYS A 298 -0.39 -12.00 12.35
CA LYS A 298 -1.59 -12.46 13.03
C LYS A 298 -1.47 -13.94 13.46
N TYR A 299 -1.03 -14.80 12.55
CA TYR A 299 -0.80 -16.22 12.85
C TYR A 299 0.22 -16.39 13.98
N LEU A 300 1.36 -15.74 13.88
CA LEU A 300 2.40 -15.82 14.91
C LEU A 300 1.92 -15.27 16.26
N GLN A 301 1.03 -14.27 16.27
CA GLN A 301 0.39 -13.81 17.50
C GLN A 301 -0.52 -14.90 18.08
N MET A 302 -1.34 -15.54 17.27
CA MET A 302 -2.20 -16.65 17.73
C MET A 302 -1.37 -17.82 18.29
N VAL A 303 -0.24 -18.17 17.65
CA VAL A 303 0.69 -19.20 18.15
C VAL A 303 1.21 -18.84 19.54
N ARG A 304 1.56 -17.59 19.77
CA ARG A 304 2.04 -17.10 21.08
C ARG A 304 0.96 -17.15 22.15
N ASP A 305 -0.26 -16.74 21.78
CA ASP A 305 -1.40 -16.67 22.73
C ASP A 305 -1.91 -18.06 23.14
N THR A 306 -1.86 -19.03 22.22
CA THR A 306 -2.38 -20.37 22.43
C THR A 306 -1.31 -21.42 22.76
N ASN A 307 -0.04 -21.09 22.56
CA ASN A 307 1.08 -22.03 22.60
C ASN A 307 0.85 -23.30 21.75
N SER A 308 0.19 -23.13 20.61
CA SER A 308 -0.14 -24.21 19.66
C SER A 308 -0.03 -23.70 18.23
N LEU A 309 -0.02 -24.62 17.25
CA LEU A 309 -0.01 -24.30 15.83
C LEU A 309 -1.43 -24.39 15.28
N PRO A 310 -2.18 -23.28 15.14
CA PRO A 310 -3.53 -23.28 14.58
C PRO A 310 -3.53 -23.60 13.07
N ASP A 311 -4.68 -23.93 12.49
CA ASP A 311 -4.81 -23.98 11.04
C ASP A 311 -4.68 -22.54 10.48
N PRO A 312 -3.80 -22.31 9.48
CA PRO A 312 -3.66 -20.99 8.85
C PRO A 312 -5.00 -20.41 8.32
N LYS A 313 -5.96 -21.25 7.96
CA LYS A 313 -7.30 -20.82 7.53
C LYS A 313 -8.06 -20.04 8.61
N GLU A 314 -7.81 -20.34 9.89
CA GLU A 314 -8.49 -19.68 11.01
C GLU A 314 -8.16 -18.19 11.11
N VAL A 315 -6.96 -17.79 10.70
CA VAL A 315 -6.51 -16.38 10.72
C VAL A 315 -7.33 -15.55 9.73
N ILE A 316 -7.57 -16.11 8.56
CA ILE A 316 -8.28 -15.43 7.48
C ILE A 316 -9.80 -15.48 7.69
N SER A 317 -10.33 -16.53 8.30
CA SER A 317 -11.78 -16.73 8.47
C SER A 317 -12.46 -15.58 9.22
N LYS A 318 -11.78 -14.93 10.15
CA LYS A 318 -12.31 -13.79 10.90
C LYS A 318 -12.41 -12.50 10.04
N ASP A 319 -11.52 -12.32 9.08
CA ASP A 319 -11.53 -11.18 8.16
C ASP A 319 -12.40 -11.49 6.90
N LEU A 320 -12.68 -12.76 6.65
CA LEU A 320 -13.34 -13.27 5.45
C LEU A 320 -14.82 -12.88 5.31
N GLY A 321 -15.55 -12.74 6.39
CA GLY A 321 -16.96 -12.41 6.33
C GLY A 321 -17.21 -11.10 5.57
N ASN A 322 -16.43 -10.08 5.87
CA ASN A 322 -16.49 -8.78 5.21
C ASN A 322 -15.96 -8.87 3.78
N THR A 323 -14.86 -9.57 3.57
CA THR A 323 -14.21 -9.76 2.26
C THR A 323 -15.11 -10.52 1.28
N THR A 324 -15.75 -11.60 1.72
CA THR A 324 -16.65 -12.39 0.87
C THR A 324 -17.90 -11.60 0.50
N THR A 325 -18.44 -10.83 1.42
CA THR A 325 -19.59 -9.94 1.16
C THR A 325 -19.21 -8.85 0.17
N PHE A 326 -18.05 -8.21 0.35
CA PHE A 326 -17.52 -7.22 -0.58
C PHE A 326 -17.33 -7.80 -1.98
N LEU A 327 -16.69 -8.96 -2.10
CA LEU A 327 -16.48 -9.65 -3.38
C LEU A 327 -17.81 -10.01 -4.07
N ARG A 328 -18.80 -10.51 -3.31
CA ARG A 328 -20.13 -10.79 -3.88
C ARG A 328 -20.77 -9.52 -4.40
N THR A 329 -20.74 -8.43 -3.66
CA THR A 329 -21.26 -7.14 -4.10
C THR A 329 -20.55 -6.68 -5.36
N LEU A 330 -19.21 -6.70 -5.36
CA LEU A 330 -18.41 -6.32 -6.51
C LEU A 330 -18.70 -7.16 -7.75
N LEU A 331 -18.88 -8.46 -7.59
CA LEU A 331 -19.04 -9.41 -8.70
C LEU A 331 -20.48 -9.56 -9.18
N ASN A 332 -21.49 -9.27 -8.33
CA ASN A 332 -22.90 -9.31 -8.73
C ASN A 332 -23.26 -8.32 -9.82
N ASP A 333 -22.56 -7.19 -9.90
CA ASP A 333 -22.79 -6.14 -10.89
C ASP A 333 -22.10 -6.44 -12.24
N PHE A 334 -21.35 -7.58 -12.32
CA PHE A 334 -20.71 -8.00 -13.57
C PHE A 334 -21.69 -8.68 -14.54
N PRO A 335 -21.58 -8.42 -15.85
CA PRO A 335 -22.36 -9.14 -16.83
C PRO A 335 -22.12 -10.66 -16.74
N LYS A 336 -23.21 -11.44 -16.53
CA LYS A 336 -23.14 -12.90 -16.37
C LYS A 336 -22.41 -13.62 -17.50
N ALA A 337 -22.54 -13.13 -18.74
CA ALA A 337 -21.82 -13.69 -19.89
C ALA A 337 -20.28 -13.58 -19.75
N ILE A 338 -19.80 -12.52 -19.11
CA ILE A 338 -18.37 -12.32 -18.82
C ILE A 338 -17.91 -13.33 -17.79
N MET A 339 -18.70 -13.52 -16.73
CA MET A 339 -18.38 -14.49 -15.68
C MET A 339 -18.39 -15.93 -16.18
N GLN A 340 -19.37 -16.31 -17.02
CA GLN A 340 -19.44 -17.65 -17.61
C GLN A 340 -18.22 -17.97 -18.49
N HIS A 341 -17.85 -17.05 -19.37
CA HIS A 341 -16.66 -17.22 -20.22
C HIS A 341 -15.37 -17.34 -19.40
N PHE A 342 -15.33 -16.67 -18.26
CA PHE A 342 -14.23 -16.75 -17.30
C PHE A 342 -14.15 -18.13 -16.63
N LEU A 343 -15.26 -18.63 -16.10
CA LEU A 343 -15.32 -19.92 -15.44
C LEU A 343 -14.98 -21.08 -16.40
N GLU A 344 -15.47 -21.02 -17.64
CA GLU A 344 -15.19 -22.02 -18.68
C GLU A 344 -13.70 -22.06 -19.08
N ARG A 345 -12.98 -20.93 -19.05
CA ARG A 345 -11.54 -20.89 -19.30
C ARG A 345 -10.73 -21.35 -18.09
N HIS A 346 -11.17 -20.97 -16.90
CA HIS A 346 -10.53 -21.37 -15.66
C HIS A 346 -10.58 -22.89 -15.44
N GLU A 347 -11.74 -23.53 -15.72
CA GLU A 347 -11.91 -24.98 -15.59
C GLU A 347 -10.96 -25.79 -16.46
N LYS A 348 -10.38 -25.17 -17.49
CA LYS A 348 -9.45 -25.85 -18.42
C LYS A 348 -7.99 -25.75 -18.03
N ASN A 349 -7.53 -24.66 -17.44
CA ASN A 349 -6.09 -24.38 -17.31
C ASN A 349 -5.64 -23.78 -15.95
N ASP A 350 -6.52 -23.53 -14.99
CA ASP A 350 -6.24 -22.81 -13.71
C ASP A 350 -5.55 -21.43 -13.90
N GLU A 351 -5.51 -20.90 -15.11
CA GLU A 351 -4.86 -19.63 -15.46
C GLU A 351 -5.84 -18.66 -16.11
N PHE A 352 -5.65 -17.38 -15.79
CA PHE A 352 -6.42 -16.28 -16.36
C PHE A 352 -5.53 -15.48 -17.31
N LEU A 353 -5.76 -15.60 -18.60
CA LEU A 353 -4.98 -14.90 -19.61
C LEU A 353 -5.59 -13.53 -19.88
N LEU A 354 -4.79 -12.48 -19.63
CA LEU A 354 -5.07 -11.11 -20.03
C LEU A 354 -4.03 -10.63 -21.04
N ASN A 355 -4.43 -9.74 -21.94
CA ASN A 355 -3.45 -9.04 -22.77
C ASN A 355 -2.48 -8.24 -21.90
N ARG A 356 -3.00 -7.49 -20.93
CA ARG A 356 -2.22 -6.74 -19.94
C ARG A 356 -3.11 -6.35 -18.75
N ILE A 357 -2.52 -6.23 -17.55
CA ILE A 357 -3.18 -5.56 -16.42
C ILE A 357 -3.35 -4.09 -16.77
N ASP A 358 -4.48 -3.51 -16.41
CA ASP A 358 -4.67 -2.06 -16.53
C ASP A 358 -3.82 -1.35 -15.47
N GLU A 359 -2.68 -0.81 -15.93
CA GLU A 359 -1.71 -0.12 -15.08
C GLU A 359 -2.18 1.26 -14.63
N CYS A 360 -3.26 1.75 -15.22
CA CYS A 360 -3.80 3.08 -14.98
C CYS A 360 -5.33 3.00 -14.98
N PHE A 361 -5.88 2.31 -13.97
CA PHE A 361 -7.30 2.06 -13.86
C PHE A 361 -8.08 3.39 -13.86
N ASN A 362 -8.81 3.65 -14.94
CA ASN A 362 -9.61 4.86 -15.02
C ASN A 362 -10.91 4.68 -14.24
N ILE A 363 -11.23 5.62 -13.36
CA ILE A 363 -12.44 5.58 -12.52
C ILE A 363 -13.72 5.45 -13.36
N LYS A 364 -13.72 5.96 -14.60
CA LYS A 364 -14.84 5.76 -15.53
C LYS A 364 -15.14 4.30 -15.84
N TYR A 365 -14.16 3.41 -15.66
CA TYR A 365 -14.37 1.97 -15.82
C TYR A 365 -15.22 1.39 -14.69
N LEU A 366 -15.40 2.06 -13.57
CA LEU A 366 -16.39 1.68 -12.56
C LEU A 366 -17.82 1.75 -13.07
N GLU A 367 -18.08 2.54 -14.13
CA GLU A 367 -19.40 2.61 -14.79
C GLU A 367 -19.63 1.48 -15.80
N ARG A 368 -18.57 0.92 -16.37
CA ARG A 368 -18.65 -0.10 -17.41
C ARG A 368 -17.45 -1.03 -17.35
N PHE A 369 -17.57 -2.03 -16.51
CA PHE A 369 -16.52 -3.03 -16.36
C PHE A 369 -16.40 -3.94 -17.59
N GLU A 370 -15.19 -4.03 -18.15
CA GLU A 370 -14.80 -5.05 -19.10
C GLU A 370 -13.95 -6.12 -18.36
N HIS A 371 -13.69 -7.27 -19.03
CA HIS A 371 -12.89 -8.36 -18.45
C HIS A 371 -11.55 -7.89 -17.86
N THR A 372 -10.82 -7.07 -18.63
CA THR A 372 -9.50 -6.58 -18.23
C THR A 372 -9.56 -5.78 -16.92
N HIS A 373 -10.60 -4.96 -16.76
CA HIS A 373 -10.77 -4.13 -15.58
C HIS A 373 -11.05 -4.95 -14.34
N MET A 374 -11.89 -5.98 -14.44
CA MET A 374 -12.18 -6.88 -13.32
C MET A 374 -10.94 -7.62 -12.84
N PHE A 375 -10.19 -8.22 -13.77
CA PHE A 375 -9.00 -8.97 -13.42
C PHE A 375 -7.90 -8.09 -12.87
N SER A 376 -7.74 -6.89 -13.42
CA SER A 376 -6.83 -5.88 -12.90
C SER A 376 -7.20 -5.50 -11.47
N LEU A 377 -8.51 -5.31 -11.19
CA LEU A 377 -8.99 -5.01 -9.85
C LEU A 377 -8.74 -6.18 -8.88
N LEU A 378 -9.05 -7.42 -9.27
CA LEU A 378 -8.77 -8.61 -8.46
C LEU A 378 -7.27 -8.78 -8.18
N TYR A 379 -6.42 -8.45 -9.15
CA TYR A 379 -4.98 -8.43 -8.95
C TYR A 379 -4.55 -7.36 -7.93
N TYR A 380 -5.02 -6.12 -8.08
CA TYR A 380 -4.71 -5.04 -7.14
C TYR A 380 -5.20 -5.31 -5.72
N LEU A 381 -6.34 -5.96 -5.59
CA LEU A 381 -6.89 -6.37 -4.29
C LEU A 381 -6.20 -7.62 -3.70
N GLY A 382 -5.31 -8.27 -4.46
CA GLY A 382 -4.54 -9.43 -4.01
C GLY A 382 -5.28 -10.77 -4.08
N TYR A 383 -6.33 -10.86 -4.87
CA TYR A 383 -7.03 -12.12 -5.13
C TYR A 383 -6.41 -12.91 -6.30
N LEU A 384 -5.73 -12.21 -7.18
CA LEU A 384 -4.94 -12.79 -8.25
C LEU A 384 -3.50 -12.26 -8.19
N THR A 385 -2.60 -12.97 -8.85
CA THR A 385 -1.19 -12.62 -8.93
C THR A 385 -0.60 -13.02 -10.29
N HIS A 386 0.55 -12.48 -10.65
CA HIS A 386 1.26 -12.92 -11.87
C HIS A 386 1.77 -14.35 -11.72
N ALA A 387 1.47 -15.18 -12.72
CA ALA A 387 2.14 -16.46 -12.90
C ALA A 387 3.57 -16.24 -13.40
N PRO A 388 4.51 -17.18 -13.14
CA PRO A 388 5.82 -17.17 -13.76
C PRO A 388 5.71 -17.10 -15.29
N SER A 389 6.26 -16.08 -15.90
CA SER A 389 6.22 -15.86 -17.34
C SER A 389 7.52 -15.25 -17.85
N ASN A 390 7.88 -15.61 -19.07
CA ASN A 390 8.98 -14.99 -19.80
C ASN A 390 8.49 -13.86 -20.74
N SER A 391 7.19 -13.53 -20.70
CA SER A 391 6.57 -12.54 -21.56
C SER A 391 6.24 -11.27 -20.79
N TYR A 392 6.62 -10.12 -21.35
CA TYR A 392 6.21 -8.80 -20.89
C TYR A 392 4.95 -8.27 -21.61
N THR A 393 4.42 -9.04 -22.57
CA THR A 393 3.34 -8.59 -23.45
C THR A 393 1.99 -9.14 -23.08
N SER A 394 1.93 -10.16 -22.21
CA SER A 394 0.68 -10.74 -21.70
C SER A 394 0.80 -11.05 -20.22
N SER A 395 -0.25 -10.77 -19.47
CA SER A 395 -0.35 -11.10 -18.05
C SER A 395 -1.09 -12.41 -17.88
N HIS A 396 -0.38 -13.43 -17.40
CA HIS A 396 -0.96 -14.66 -16.91
C HIS A 396 -1.22 -14.50 -15.42
N LEU A 397 -2.47 -14.55 -15.00
CA LEU A 397 -2.87 -14.43 -13.61
C LEU A 397 -3.29 -15.79 -13.06
N VAL A 398 -2.93 -16.04 -11.82
CA VAL A 398 -3.28 -17.24 -11.05
C VAL A 398 -3.71 -16.85 -9.65
N TYR A 399 -4.30 -17.77 -8.92
CA TYR A 399 -4.48 -17.62 -7.48
C TYR A 399 -3.11 -17.62 -6.79
N PRO A 400 -2.84 -16.71 -5.85
CA PRO A 400 -1.56 -16.70 -5.15
C PRO A 400 -1.36 -17.94 -4.28
N ASN A 401 -2.44 -18.49 -3.70
CA ASN A 401 -2.40 -19.68 -2.85
C ASN A 401 -3.79 -20.35 -2.72
N GLU A 402 -3.81 -21.56 -2.16
CA GLU A 402 -5.03 -22.35 -2.00
C GLU A 402 -6.07 -21.71 -1.05
N ILE A 403 -5.65 -20.86 -0.12
CA ILE A 403 -6.59 -20.17 0.77
C ILE A 403 -7.39 -19.13 -0.03
N ILE A 404 -6.72 -18.32 -0.82
CA ILE A 404 -7.38 -17.31 -1.68
C ILE A 404 -8.25 -18.01 -2.73
N LYS A 405 -7.78 -19.11 -3.33
CA LYS A 405 -8.56 -19.95 -4.23
C LYS A 405 -9.85 -20.41 -3.56
N GLY A 406 -9.75 -20.97 -2.37
CA GLY A 406 -10.90 -21.45 -1.58
C GLY A 406 -11.91 -20.36 -1.20
N ILE A 407 -11.51 -19.09 -1.23
CA ILE A 407 -12.41 -17.94 -1.00
C ILE A 407 -13.12 -17.53 -2.29
N LEU A 408 -12.39 -17.41 -3.39
CA LEU A 408 -12.90 -16.87 -4.65
C LEU A 408 -13.78 -17.86 -5.41
N GLU A 409 -13.38 -19.12 -5.49
CA GLU A 409 -14.14 -20.13 -6.26
C GLU A 409 -15.60 -20.27 -5.82
N PRO A 410 -15.94 -20.34 -4.51
CA PRO A 410 -17.33 -20.41 -4.09
C PRO A 410 -18.11 -19.13 -4.46
N VAL A 411 -17.46 -17.97 -4.45
CA VAL A 411 -18.09 -16.71 -4.85
C VAL A 411 -18.39 -16.73 -6.34
N PHE A 412 -17.41 -17.11 -7.17
CA PHE A 412 -17.61 -17.24 -8.62
C PHE A 412 -18.71 -18.26 -8.99
N LYS A 413 -18.78 -19.39 -8.29
CA LYS A 413 -19.82 -20.41 -8.51
C LYS A 413 -21.22 -19.99 -8.05
N SER A 414 -21.32 -18.96 -7.20
CA SER A 414 -22.61 -18.45 -6.67
C SER A 414 -23.25 -17.33 -7.52
N ILE A 415 -22.54 -16.82 -8.52
CA ILE A 415 -22.96 -15.76 -9.46
C ILE A 415 -23.45 -16.39 -10.77
#